data_65b024955677790a5df23c76b82e0a83
#
_entry.id   65b024955677790a5df23c76b82e0a83
#
_cell.length_a   1.000
_cell.length_b   1.000
_cell.length_c   1.000
_cell.angle_alpha   90.00
_cell.angle_beta   90.00
_cell.angle_gamma   90.00
#
_symmetry.space_group_name_H-M   'P 1'
#
loop_
_entity.id
_entity.type
_entity.pdbx_description
1 polymer ?
#
loop_
_entity_poly.entity_id
_entity_poly.type
_entity_poly.pdbx_seq_one_letter_code
_entity_poly.pdbx_strand_id
1 'polypeptide(L)'
;MTFLLPKKGGTVIRDSIEIKRPAEEVSAYLDQLDRHPEWQSSLVSAKVETEGATRVGTRVVERRKVPGGARDIPYEVTEHEPPRKASFRGTAGPVRPVGTFTVDPVGESSSRMTLELELEGHGIGKLFVVFARRQAAKEIPESHQKFKERLESGATAAGPG
;
A
#
# COMPACT_ATOMS: atom_id res chain seq x y z
N MET A 1 -20.10 -14.09 3.65
CA MET A 1 -18.91 -13.25 3.72
C MET A 1 -17.70 -14.02 3.20
N THR A 2 -17.07 -13.42 2.27
CA THR A 2 -15.84 -14.01 1.73
C THR A 2 -14.67 -13.24 2.29
N PHE A 3 -13.73 -13.93 2.83
CA PHE A 3 -12.48 -13.33 3.22
C PHE A 3 -11.35 -14.11 2.58
N LEU A 4 -10.28 -13.42 2.31
CA LEU A 4 -9.12 -14.05 1.74
C LEU A 4 -8.38 -14.75 2.85
N LEU A 5 -8.26 -16.04 2.73
CA LEU A 5 -7.40 -16.78 3.64
C LEU A 5 -5.96 -16.41 3.35
N PRO A 6 -5.17 -16.18 4.38
CA PRO A 6 -3.75 -15.93 4.15
C PRO A 6 -3.14 -17.14 3.46
N LYS A 7 -2.21 -16.88 2.57
CA LYS A 7 -1.47 -17.94 1.92
C LYS A 7 -0.66 -18.70 2.95
N LYS A 8 -0.46 -19.94 2.66
CA LYS A 8 0.28 -20.83 3.55
C LYS A 8 1.72 -20.35 3.75
N GLY A 9 2.30 -20.76 4.85
CA GLY A 9 3.72 -20.67 5.05
C GLY A 9 4.24 -19.31 5.46
N GLY A 10 3.40 -18.41 5.90
CA GLY A 10 3.84 -17.13 6.39
C GLY A 10 4.45 -16.24 5.32
N THR A 11 4.00 -16.38 4.06
CA THR A 11 4.46 -15.52 2.98
C THR A 11 3.76 -14.16 2.99
N VAL A 12 2.69 -14.01 3.76
CA VAL A 12 1.97 -12.75 3.89
C VAL A 12 2.71 -11.87 4.89
N ILE A 13 3.01 -10.65 4.45
CA ILE A 13 3.58 -9.63 5.32
C ILE A 13 2.41 -8.85 5.88
N ARG A 14 2.35 -8.72 7.20
CA ARG A 14 1.28 -7.98 7.87
C ARG A 14 1.87 -6.95 8.79
N ASP A 15 1.38 -5.73 8.71
CA ASP A 15 1.79 -4.65 9.60
C ASP A 15 0.59 -3.79 9.96
N SER A 16 0.48 -3.41 11.22
CA SER A 16 -0.59 -2.55 11.72
C SER A 16 -0.01 -1.39 12.50
N ILE A 17 -0.67 -0.24 12.41
CA ILE A 17 -0.27 0.94 13.16
C ILE A 17 -1.53 1.71 13.58
N GLU A 18 -1.50 2.27 14.79
CA GLU A 18 -2.56 3.15 15.25
C GLU A 18 -2.21 4.60 14.92
N ILE A 19 -3.19 5.33 14.41
CA ILE A 19 -3.03 6.72 13.97
C ILE A 19 -4.09 7.54 14.69
N LYS A 20 -3.69 8.66 15.26
CA LYS A 20 -4.58 9.55 15.99
C LYS A 20 -5.36 10.45 15.03
N ARG A 21 -6.10 9.81 14.12
CA ARG A 21 -6.99 10.47 13.16
C ARG A 21 -8.18 9.56 12.88
N PRO A 22 -9.34 10.14 12.55
CA PRO A 22 -10.51 9.36 12.16
C PRO A 22 -10.25 8.49 10.93
N ALA A 23 -10.97 7.39 10.82
CA ALA A 23 -10.82 6.46 9.70
C ALA A 23 -11.00 7.13 8.34
N GLU A 24 -11.90 8.10 8.24
CA GLU A 24 -12.14 8.84 7.00
C GLU A 24 -10.89 9.60 6.53
N GLU A 25 -10.17 10.21 7.46
CA GLU A 25 -8.95 10.95 7.11
C GLU A 25 -7.83 10.01 6.71
N VAL A 26 -7.69 8.88 7.41
CA VAL A 26 -6.69 7.88 7.08
C VAL A 26 -6.96 7.31 5.69
N SER A 27 -8.19 6.91 5.44
CA SER A 27 -8.60 6.36 4.16
C SER A 27 -8.43 7.36 3.02
N ALA A 28 -8.79 8.61 3.24
CA ALA A 28 -8.67 9.64 2.22
C ALA A 28 -7.21 9.89 1.82
N TYR A 29 -6.31 9.87 2.79
CA TYR A 29 -4.89 10.02 2.50
C TYR A 29 -4.32 8.79 1.76
N LEU A 30 -4.73 7.59 2.16
CA LEU A 30 -4.36 6.37 1.45
C LEU A 30 -4.80 6.40 -0.01
N ASP A 31 -5.97 6.96 -0.28
CA ASP A 31 -6.53 7.02 -1.63
C ASP A 31 -5.80 8.01 -2.55
N GLN A 32 -4.93 8.85 -2.01
CA GLN A 32 -4.09 9.72 -2.81
C GLN A 32 -2.88 8.93 -3.33
N LEU A 33 -3.11 8.08 -4.31
CA LEU A 33 -2.13 7.12 -4.79
C LEU A 33 -0.87 7.77 -5.35
N ASP A 34 -1.02 8.91 -6.00
CA ASP A 34 0.10 9.69 -6.53
C ASP A 34 0.98 10.32 -5.44
N ARG A 35 0.47 10.35 -4.21
CA ARG A 35 1.20 10.91 -3.07
C ARG A 35 1.89 9.85 -2.21
N HIS A 36 1.78 8.59 -2.57
CA HIS A 36 2.43 7.51 -1.82
C HIS A 36 3.96 7.71 -1.67
N PRO A 37 4.67 8.34 -2.62
CA PRO A 37 6.10 8.64 -2.39
C PRO A 37 6.38 9.52 -1.18
N GLU A 38 5.37 10.23 -0.66
CA GLU A 38 5.54 11.07 0.53
C GLU A 38 5.85 10.25 1.79
N TRP A 39 5.42 9.00 1.81
CA TRP A 39 5.60 8.15 3.00
C TRP A 39 6.22 6.79 2.70
N GLN A 40 6.47 6.44 1.44
CA GLN A 40 7.18 5.20 1.08
C GLN A 40 8.55 5.56 0.51
N SER A 41 9.59 5.34 1.30
CA SER A 41 10.92 5.84 0.95
C SER A 41 11.55 5.16 -0.27
N SER A 42 11.19 3.91 -0.57
CA SER A 42 11.71 3.24 -1.77
C SER A 42 10.93 3.62 -3.03
N LEU A 43 9.84 4.36 -2.89
CA LEU A 43 8.99 4.73 -4.02
C LEU A 43 9.47 6.06 -4.60
N VAL A 44 9.93 6.01 -5.85
CA VAL A 44 10.44 7.19 -6.56
C VAL A 44 9.28 8.04 -7.08
N SER A 45 8.28 7.36 -7.66
CA SER A 45 7.10 8.04 -8.21
C SER A 45 5.93 7.08 -8.26
N ALA A 46 4.74 7.65 -8.32
CA ALA A 46 3.51 6.90 -8.54
C ALA A 46 2.66 7.69 -9.52
N LYS A 47 2.37 7.10 -10.67
CA LYS A 47 1.57 7.74 -11.71
C LYS A 47 0.23 7.05 -11.82
N VAL A 48 -0.83 7.78 -11.52
CA VAL A 48 -2.19 7.29 -11.68
C VAL A 48 -2.59 7.47 -13.14
N GLU A 49 -2.87 6.36 -13.81
CA GLU A 49 -3.20 6.38 -15.24
C GLU A 49 -4.68 6.54 -15.51
N THR A 50 -5.51 6.25 -14.52
CA THR A 50 -6.97 6.33 -14.66
C THR A 50 -7.45 7.65 -14.10
N GLU A 51 -8.18 8.43 -14.89
CA GLU A 51 -8.72 9.71 -14.46
C GLU A 51 -9.79 9.53 -13.38
N GLY A 52 -9.90 10.53 -12.53
CA GLY A 52 -10.93 10.59 -11.50
C GLY A 52 -10.45 10.04 -10.15
N ALA A 53 -11.39 9.99 -9.22
CA ALA A 53 -11.09 9.50 -7.88
C ALA A 53 -10.75 8.01 -7.90
N THR A 54 -9.97 7.58 -6.92
CA THR A 54 -9.62 6.17 -6.74
C THR A 54 -10.88 5.33 -6.63
N ARG A 55 -10.89 4.22 -7.36
CA ARG A 55 -12.01 3.27 -7.41
C ARG A 55 -11.51 1.93 -7.91
N VAL A 56 -12.37 0.92 -7.88
CA VAL A 56 -12.05 -0.36 -8.53
C VAL A 56 -11.75 -0.12 -10.00
N GLY A 57 -10.64 -0.68 -10.47
CA GLY A 57 -10.18 -0.48 -11.84
C GLY A 57 -9.18 0.64 -12.02
N THR A 58 -8.95 1.46 -10.99
CA THR A 58 -7.90 2.48 -11.06
C THR A 58 -6.55 1.81 -11.28
N ARG A 59 -5.82 2.29 -12.28
CA ARG A 59 -4.50 1.76 -12.64
C ARG A 59 -3.42 2.76 -12.29
N VAL A 60 -2.32 2.22 -11.73
CA VAL A 60 -1.19 3.01 -11.27
C VAL A 60 0.09 2.33 -11.71
N VAL A 61 1.10 3.13 -12.06
CA VAL A 61 2.46 2.63 -12.23
C VAL A 61 3.33 3.27 -11.17
N GLU A 62 3.88 2.44 -10.31
CA GLU A 62 4.86 2.84 -9.31
C GLU A 62 6.25 2.60 -9.86
N ARG A 63 7.15 3.56 -9.63
CA ARG A 63 8.56 3.36 -9.89
C ARG A 63 9.27 3.23 -8.57
N ARG A 64 9.86 2.07 -8.36
CA ARG A 64 10.40 1.70 -7.05
C ARG A 64 11.88 1.37 -7.15
N LYS A 65 12.65 1.82 -6.16
CA LYS A 65 14.07 1.48 -6.07
C LYS A 65 14.22 -0.01 -5.79
N VAL A 66 15.11 -0.63 -6.54
CA VAL A 66 15.48 -2.03 -6.37
C VAL A 66 16.99 -2.14 -6.44
N PRO A 67 17.60 -3.25 -6.02
CA PRO A 67 19.04 -3.44 -6.18
C PRO A 67 19.44 -3.23 -7.64
N GLY A 68 20.39 -2.34 -7.88
CA GLY A 68 20.87 -2.05 -9.22
C GLY A 68 20.10 -0.98 -9.97
N GLY A 69 19.08 -0.33 -9.38
CA GLY A 69 18.38 0.74 -10.07
C GLY A 69 16.96 0.96 -9.60
N ALA A 70 16.04 1.06 -10.54
CA ALA A 70 14.62 1.23 -10.27
C ALA A 70 13.81 0.39 -11.25
N ARG A 71 12.60 0.07 -10.87
CA ARG A 71 11.70 -0.76 -11.68
C ARG A 71 10.29 -0.23 -11.60
N ASP A 72 9.58 -0.32 -12.72
CA ASP A 72 8.18 0.03 -12.80
C ASP A 72 7.34 -1.16 -12.37
N ILE A 73 6.39 -0.90 -11.48
CA ILE A 73 5.47 -1.90 -10.96
C ILE A 73 4.05 -1.41 -11.22
N PRO A 74 3.39 -1.92 -12.26
CA PRO A 74 2.00 -1.54 -12.50
C PRO A 74 1.07 -2.35 -11.61
N TYR A 75 0.03 -1.70 -11.11
CA TYR A 75 -1.00 -2.39 -10.35
C TYR A 75 -2.37 -1.78 -10.61
N GLU A 76 -3.39 -2.51 -10.20
CA GLU A 76 -4.77 -2.11 -10.33
C GLU A 76 -5.48 -2.25 -8.99
N VAL A 77 -6.37 -1.31 -8.68
CA VAL A 77 -7.22 -1.39 -7.50
C VAL A 77 -8.31 -2.41 -7.77
N THR A 78 -8.41 -3.42 -6.92
CA THR A 78 -9.33 -4.54 -7.09
C THR A 78 -10.52 -4.49 -6.13
N GLU A 79 -10.38 -3.82 -5.00
CA GLU A 79 -11.46 -3.56 -4.06
C GLU A 79 -11.33 -2.14 -3.53
N HIS A 80 -12.46 -1.49 -3.31
CA HIS A 80 -12.45 -0.12 -2.79
C HIS A 80 -13.74 0.15 -2.03
N GLU A 81 -13.63 0.16 -0.70
CA GLU A 81 -14.76 0.35 0.22
C GLU A 81 -14.36 1.37 1.29
N PRO A 82 -14.22 2.66 0.91
CA PRO A 82 -13.83 3.66 1.88
C PRO A 82 -14.90 3.86 2.95
N PRO A 83 -14.53 4.15 4.20
CA PRO A 83 -13.16 4.36 4.66
C PRO A 83 -12.50 3.09 5.21
N ARG A 84 -12.98 1.91 4.87
CA ARG A 84 -12.61 0.67 5.54
C ARG A 84 -11.56 -0.16 4.84
N LYS A 85 -11.58 -0.22 3.52
CA LYS A 85 -10.81 -1.25 2.81
C LYS A 85 -10.46 -0.82 1.41
N ALA A 86 -9.26 -1.16 0.98
CA ALA A 86 -8.83 -1.05 -0.41
C ALA A 86 -7.84 -2.16 -0.70
N SER A 87 -8.01 -2.82 -1.84
CA SER A 87 -7.12 -3.90 -2.27
C SER A 87 -6.54 -3.58 -3.63
N PHE A 88 -5.37 -4.13 -3.91
CA PHE A 88 -4.68 -3.91 -5.17
C PHE A 88 -3.93 -5.16 -5.59
N ARG A 89 -3.66 -5.25 -6.90
CA ARG A 89 -2.93 -6.39 -7.49
C ARG A 89 -2.01 -5.90 -8.59
N GLY A 90 -0.76 -6.32 -8.52
CA GLY A 90 0.21 -6.09 -9.59
C GLY A 90 -0.23 -6.79 -10.87
N THR A 91 -0.07 -6.12 -12.01
CA THR A 91 -0.59 -6.61 -13.29
C THR A 91 0.48 -7.09 -14.24
N ALA A 92 1.75 -6.79 -13.96
CA ALA A 92 2.85 -7.22 -14.82
C ALA A 92 4.16 -7.20 -14.03
N GLY A 93 5.19 -7.77 -14.63
CA GLY A 93 6.52 -7.79 -14.05
C GLY A 93 6.82 -9.10 -13.31
N PRO A 94 8.09 -9.30 -12.96
CA PRO A 94 8.51 -10.57 -12.34
C PRO A 94 8.10 -10.73 -10.89
N VAL A 95 7.94 -9.63 -10.15
CA VAL A 95 7.46 -9.66 -8.76
C VAL A 95 6.22 -8.78 -8.70
N ARG A 96 5.10 -9.36 -8.32
CA ARG A 96 3.80 -8.66 -8.33
C ARG A 96 3.21 -8.59 -6.93
N PRO A 97 2.90 -7.37 -6.45
CA PRO A 97 2.27 -7.23 -5.16
C PRO A 97 0.78 -7.55 -5.22
N VAL A 98 0.28 -8.16 -4.14
CA VAL A 98 -1.14 -8.32 -3.92
C VAL A 98 -1.37 -7.91 -2.47
N GLY A 99 -2.14 -6.87 -2.26
CA GLY A 99 -2.27 -6.35 -0.92
C GLY A 99 -3.64 -5.80 -0.61
N THR A 100 -3.90 -5.68 0.68
CA THR A 100 -5.14 -5.10 1.19
C THR A 100 -4.80 -4.21 2.37
N PHE A 101 -5.27 -2.96 2.28
CA PHE A 101 -5.30 -2.06 3.42
C PHE A 101 -6.68 -2.12 4.06
N THR A 102 -6.70 -2.22 5.39
CA THR A 102 -7.93 -2.04 6.16
C THR A 102 -7.70 -0.90 7.14
N VAL A 103 -8.77 -0.15 7.39
CA VAL A 103 -8.75 0.95 8.37
C VAL A 103 -9.92 0.72 9.31
N ASP A 104 -9.61 0.48 10.57
CA ASP A 104 -10.59 0.20 11.59
C ASP A 104 -10.62 1.33 12.63
N PRO A 105 -11.78 1.93 12.90
CA PRO A 105 -11.87 2.89 13.98
C PRO A 105 -11.55 2.21 15.32
N VAL A 106 -10.71 2.87 16.13
CA VAL A 106 -10.44 2.40 17.50
C VAL A 106 -10.86 3.45 18.52
N GLY A 107 -11.60 4.44 18.08
CA GLY A 107 -12.12 5.54 18.85
C GLY A 107 -12.66 6.58 17.90
N GLU A 108 -13.21 7.69 18.43
CA GLU A 108 -13.77 8.73 17.58
C GLU A 108 -12.75 9.42 16.70
N SER A 109 -11.52 9.51 17.19
CA SER A 109 -10.46 10.24 16.50
C SER A 109 -9.19 9.42 16.35
N SER A 110 -9.30 8.11 16.41
CA SER A 110 -8.17 7.20 16.22
C SER A 110 -8.57 6.00 15.38
N SER A 111 -7.62 5.50 14.63
CA SER A 111 -7.84 4.37 13.72
C SER A 111 -6.64 3.44 13.71
N ARG A 112 -6.89 2.19 13.35
CA ARG A 112 -5.82 1.23 13.09
C ARG A 112 -5.78 0.95 11.61
N MET A 113 -4.64 1.20 10.99
CA MET A 113 -4.41 0.87 9.60
C MET A 113 -3.60 -0.43 9.54
N THR A 114 -4.05 -1.38 8.77
CA THR A 114 -3.38 -2.67 8.59
C THR A 114 -3.14 -2.91 7.10
N LEU A 115 -1.93 -3.33 6.76
CA LEU A 115 -1.62 -3.84 5.43
C LEU A 115 -1.33 -5.32 5.52
N GLU A 116 -1.96 -6.08 4.63
CA GLU A 116 -1.59 -7.47 4.37
C GLU A 116 -1.08 -7.53 2.95
N LEU A 117 0.16 -7.92 2.77
CA LEU A 117 0.83 -7.90 1.47
C LEU A 117 1.45 -9.25 1.17
N GLU A 118 1.20 -9.71 -0.03
CA GLU A 118 1.90 -10.87 -0.60
C GLU A 118 2.62 -10.42 -1.87
N LEU A 119 3.82 -10.94 -2.06
CA LEU A 119 4.58 -10.71 -3.28
C LEU A 119 4.63 -12.03 -4.04
N GLU A 120 4.14 -12.01 -5.27
CA GLU A 120 4.09 -13.19 -6.14
C GLU A 120 5.24 -13.12 -7.14
N GLY A 121 6.00 -14.20 -7.23
CA GLY A 121 7.06 -14.33 -8.24
C GLY A 121 6.50 -14.96 -9.51
N HIS A 122 6.80 -14.36 -10.64
CA HIS A 122 6.42 -14.84 -11.96
C HIS A 122 7.67 -15.04 -12.81
N GLY A 123 7.81 -16.20 -13.43
CA GLY A 123 9.00 -16.50 -14.22
C GLY A 123 10.27 -16.36 -13.38
N ILE A 124 11.20 -15.54 -13.83
CA ILE A 124 12.45 -15.29 -13.11
C ILE A 124 12.22 -14.65 -11.75
N GLY A 125 11.08 -14.01 -11.56
CA GLY A 125 10.72 -13.41 -10.28
C GLY A 125 10.63 -14.41 -9.15
N LYS A 126 10.43 -15.67 -9.43
CA LYS A 126 10.45 -16.73 -8.42
C LYS A 126 11.80 -16.81 -7.71
N LEU A 127 12.87 -16.40 -8.38
CA LEU A 127 14.19 -16.36 -7.80
C LEU A 127 14.41 -15.15 -6.92
N PHE A 128 13.76 -14.03 -7.24
CA PHE A 128 13.98 -12.76 -6.56
C PHE A 128 12.95 -12.44 -5.48
N VAL A 129 11.84 -13.14 -5.46
CA VAL A 129 10.73 -12.82 -4.57
C VAL A 129 11.11 -12.92 -3.10
N VAL A 130 12.05 -13.79 -2.76
CA VAL A 130 12.51 -13.93 -1.37
C VAL A 130 13.19 -12.64 -0.90
N PHE A 131 14.04 -12.06 -1.75
CA PHE A 131 14.70 -10.80 -1.43
C PHE A 131 13.68 -9.66 -1.35
N ALA A 132 12.74 -9.64 -2.29
CA ALA A 132 11.70 -8.62 -2.30
C ALA A 132 10.84 -8.69 -1.04
N ARG A 133 10.52 -9.89 -0.57
CA ARG A 133 9.77 -10.06 0.69
C ARG A 133 10.54 -9.54 1.88
N ARG A 134 11.84 -9.82 1.96
CA ARG A 134 12.68 -9.34 3.05
C ARG A 134 12.75 -7.81 3.06
N GLN A 135 12.90 -7.23 1.89
CA GLN A 135 12.97 -5.79 1.73
C GLN A 135 11.65 -5.15 2.15
N ALA A 136 10.53 -5.69 1.67
CA ALA A 136 9.21 -5.20 2.02
C ALA A 136 8.93 -5.31 3.53
N ALA A 137 9.29 -6.44 4.12
CA ALA A 137 9.08 -6.65 5.56
C ALA A 137 9.82 -5.62 6.41
N LYS A 138 10.97 -5.14 5.92
CA LYS A 138 11.74 -4.11 6.60
C LYS A 138 11.16 -2.71 6.35
N GLU A 139 10.78 -2.42 5.11
CA GLU A 139 10.35 -1.08 4.71
C GLU A 139 8.93 -0.72 5.13
N ILE A 140 8.03 -1.71 5.16
CA ILE A 140 6.62 -1.44 5.45
C ILE A 140 6.41 -0.78 6.81
N PRO A 141 6.99 -1.28 7.92
CA PRO A 141 6.81 -0.60 9.21
C PRO A 141 7.36 0.83 9.20
N GLU A 142 8.49 1.05 8.54
CA GLU A 142 9.06 2.39 8.43
C GLU A 142 8.14 3.33 7.65
N SER A 143 7.58 2.83 6.56
CA SER A 143 6.63 3.60 5.73
C SER A 143 5.36 3.94 6.51
N HIS A 144 4.84 2.99 7.25
CA HIS A 144 3.64 3.22 8.06
C HIS A 144 3.89 4.23 9.18
N GLN A 145 5.08 4.20 9.78
CA GLN A 145 5.45 5.19 10.78
C GLN A 145 5.49 6.59 10.16
N LYS A 146 6.04 6.71 8.95
CA LYS A 146 6.07 7.99 8.25
C LYS A 146 4.66 8.46 7.87
N PHE A 147 3.81 7.55 7.43
CA PHE A 147 2.40 7.83 7.14
C PHE A 147 1.71 8.44 8.37
N LYS A 148 1.88 7.77 9.51
CA LYS A 148 1.33 8.23 10.78
C LYS A 148 1.84 9.63 11.13
N GLU A 149 3.13 9.84 11.06
CA GLU A 149 3.75 11.11 11.41
C GLU A 149 3.24 12.25 10.53
N ARG A 150 3.10 12.00 9.25
CA ARG A 150 2.59 13.00 8.32
C ARG A 150 1.15 13.37 8.62
N LEU A 151 0.29 12.39 8.83
CA LEU A 151 -1.11 12.65 9.14
C LEU A 151 -1.26 13.36 10.48
N GLU A 152 -0.55 12.92 11.50
CA GLU A 152 -0.66 13.51 12.83
C GLU A 152 -0.05 14.91 12.88
N SER A 153 0.82 15.25 11.95
CA SER A 153 1.38 16.60 11.86
C SER A 153 0.63 17.51 10.89
N GLY A 154 -0.48 17.04 10.32
CA GLY A 154 -1.38 17.90 9.57
C GLY A 154 -1.56 17.60 8.10
N ALA A 155 -0.87 16.60 7.51
CA ALA A 155 -1.10 16.23 6.13
C ALA A 155 -2.54 15.74 5.96
N THR A 156 -3.16 16.09 4.84
CA THR A 156 -4.51 15.65 4.52
C THR A 156 -4.59 15.27 3.05
N ALA A 157 -5.69 14.65 2.67
CA ALA A 157 -5.94 14.34 1.27
C ALA A 157 -6.04 15.61 0.42
N ALA A 158 -6.39 16.75 1.02
CA ALA A 158 -6.57 18.01 0.29
C ALA A 158 -5.25 18.72 -0.01
N GLY A 159 -4.17 18.36 0.68
CA GLY A 159 -2.88 18.99 0.44
C GLY A 159 -1.87 18.74 1.55
N PRO A 160 -0.68 19.34 1.44
CA PRO A 160 0.34 19.20 2.45
C PRO A 160 -0.09 19.87 3.74
N GLY A 161 0.27 19.27 4.84
CA GLY A 161 0.02 19.85 6.16
C GLY A 161 1.01 20.95 6.49
#